data_6e46477af673aa771339d06052b36da1
#
_entry.id   6e46477af673aa771339d06052b36da1
#
_cell.length_a   1.000
_cell.length_b   1.000
_cell.length_c   1.000
_cell.angle_alpha   90.00
_cell.angle_beta   90.00
_cell.angle_gamma   90.00
#
_symmetry.space_group_name_H-M   'P 1'
#
loop_
_entity.id
_entity.type
_entity.pdbx_description
1 polymer ?
#
loop_
_entity_poly.entity_id
_entity_poly.type
_entity_poly.pdbx_seq_one_letter_code
_entity_poly.pdbx_strand_id
1 'polypeptide(L)'
;MRTDLFDFELPPESIALRPASPRDAARMLVVHPDGVLRDATIGDLPHWLEPGDQIVVNDTKVIAAQLKGRRIGRETEPKIEATLIKRLDGSRWQALVKPAKKLSPGDTVRFGNEGKVCLLGHLDAQVEAKGQDGEVTLSFSFHGPALDQAIADVGTPPLPPYIASKRTPDDQDAADYQTMFAANEGAVAAPTAGLHFTPALEAALRGRGITLHRLTLHVGAGTFLPVKVEETSEHRMHAEWGCISAETASALNAARANGGRIVAIGTTSLRLLESAAAADGTIQPFSAETSIFITPGYRFRAVDILLTNFHLPRSTLFMLVSAFSGLETMKRAYAHAIKDGYRFYSYGDACLLFRGRD
;
A
#
# COMPACT_ATOMS: atom_id res chain seq x y z
N MET A 1 0.27 -7.57 23.28
CA MET A 1 -1.08 -8.07 22.86
C MET A 1 -0.85 -9.22 21.89
N ARG A 2 -1.54 -10.34 22.08
CA ARG A 2 -1.36 -11.54 21.24
C ARG A 2 -1.87 -11.31 19.81
N THR A 3 -1.12 -11.77 18.83
CA THR A 3 -1.45 -11.63 17.41
C THR A 3 -2.59 -12.53 16.94
N ASP A 4 -2.85 -13.64 17.66
CA ASP A 4 -3.97 -14.54 17.39
C ASP A 4 -5.35 -13.93 17.68
N LEU A 5 -5.43 -12.87 18.50
CA LEU A 5 -6.66 -12.10 18.69
C LEU A 5 -7.19 -11.47 17.38
N PHE A 6 -6.30 -11.31 16.40
CA PHE A 6 -6.61 -10.74 15.08
C PHE A 6 -6.77 -11.81 13.99
N ASP A 7 -6.93 -13.05 14.40
CA ASP A 7 -7.17 -14.15 13.47
C ASP A 7 -8.66 -14.30 13.15
N PHE A 8 -8.96 -14.73 11.94
CA PHE A 8 -10.29 -15.11 11.48
C PHE A 8 -10.17 -16.01 10.27
N GLU A 9 -11.18 -16.83 10.03
CA GLU A 9 -11.23 -17.70 8.86
C GLU A 9 -11.63 -16.89 7.63
N LEU A 10 -10.76 -16.87 6.61
CA LEU A 10 -11.00 -16.22 5.32
C LEU A 10 -10.99 -17.27 4.21
N PRO A 11 -12.14 -17.55 3.57
CA PRO A 11 -12.20 -18.44 2.43
C PRO A 11 -11.29 -17.96 1.29
N PRO A 12 -10.44 -18.81 0.70
CA PRO A 12 -9.52 -18.41 -0.38
C PRO A 12 -10.20 -17.79 -1.61
N GLU A 13 -11.45 -18.20 -1.88
CA GLU A 13 -12.29 -17.67 -2.95
C GLU A 13 -12.77 -16.24 -2.71
N SER A 14 -12.78 -15.78 -1.47
CA SER A 14 -13.12 -14.38 -1.14
C SER A 14 -12.04 -13.40 -1.56
N ILE A 15 -10.82 -13.86 -1.89
CA ILE A 15 -9.72 -12.98 -2.29
C ILE A 15 -9.85 -12.62 -3.76
N ALA A 16 -10.04 -11.32 -4.06
CA ALA A 16 -10.20 -10.82 -5.43
C ALA A 16 -8.88 -10.86 -6.21
N LEU A 17 -8.93 -11.35 -7.43
CA LEU A 17 -7.78 -11.40 -8.35
C LEU A 17 -7.84 -10.30 -9.43
N ARG A 18 -8.97 -9.58 -9.54
CA ARG A 18 -9.20 -8.43 -10.42
C ARG A 18 -10.06 -7.37 -9.72
N PRO A 19 -9.86 -6.09 -10.03
CA PRO A 19 -10.72 -5.03 -9.48
C PRO A 19 -12.14 -5.13 -10.05
N ALA A 20 -13.08 -4.40 -9.42
CA ALA A 20 -14.39 -4.16 -10.00
C ALA A 20 -14.29 -3.31 -11.28
N SER A 21 -15.25 -3.48 -12.18
CA SER A 21 -15.36 -2.67 -13.39
C SER A 21 -16.82 -2.22 -13.57
N PRO A 22 -17.10 -0.91 -13.50
CA PRO A 22 -16.18 0.17 -13.14
C PRO A 22 -15.68 0.03 -11.70
N ARG A 23 -14.58 0.72 -11.35
CA ARG A 23 -13.92 0.58 -10.04
C ARG A 23 -14.78 1.02 -8.86
N ASP A 24 -15.59 2.06 -9.05
CA ASP A 24 -16.55 2.60 -8.07
C ASP A 24 -17.85 1.77 -7.93
N ALA A 25 -18.02 0.73 -8.74
CA ALA A 25 -19.04 -0.30 -8.52
C ALA A 25 -18.66 -1.34 -7.44
N ALA A 26 -17.42 -1.29 -6.89
CA ALA A 26 -17.04 -2.13 -5.77
C ALA A 26 -17.97 -1.88 -4.56
N ARG A 27 -18.24 -2.96 -3.80
CA ARG A 27 -19.06 -2.84 -2.58
C ARG A 27 -18.30 -2.11 -1.49
N MET A 28 -19.03 -1.47 -0.61
CA MET A 28 -18.51 -0.74 0.54
C MET A 28 -19.33 -1.06 1.78
N LEU A 29 -18.68 -1.61 2.81
CA LEU A 29 -19.29 -1.82 4.10
C LEU A 29 -19.05 -0.60 4.99
N VAL A 30 -20.11 0.11 5.34
CA VAL A 30 -20.05 1.25 6.25
C VAL A 30 -20.17 0.77 7.69
N VAL A 31 -19.19 1.11 8.51
CA VAL A 31 -19.12 0.77 9.94
C VAL A 31 -19.26 2.04 10.75
N HIS A 32 -20.42 2.23 11.39
CA HIS A 32 -20.70 3.40 12.22
C HIS A 32 -20.00 3.32 13.58
N PRO A 33 -19.84 4.48 14.28
CA PRO A 33 -19.19 4.52 15.60
C PRO A 33 -19.90 3.70 16.68
N ASP A 34 -21.20 3.48 16.52
CA ASP A 34 -22.03 2.61 17.40
C ASP A 34 -21.98 1.13 17.01
N GLY A 35 -21.21 0.78 15.97
CA GLY A 35 -21.06 -0.57 15.47
C GLY A 35 -22.18 -1.06 14.55
N VAL A 36 -23.08 -0.17 14.12
CA VAL A 36 -24.08 -0.49 13.08
C VAL A 36 -23.38 -0.65 11.74
N LEU A 37 -23.78 -1.69 11.00
CA LEU A 37 -23.25 -2.01 9.66
C LEU A 37 -24.28 -1.65 8.59
N ARG A 38 -23.81 -1.07 7.47
CA ARG A 38 -24.64 -0.77 6.29
C ARG A 38 -23.90 -1.18 5.03
N ASP A 39 -24.58 -1.94 4.18
CA ASP A 39 -24.07 -2.27 2.84
C ASP A 39 -24.34 -1.12 1.87
N ALA A 40 -23.33 -0.79 1.09
CA ALA A 40 -23.32 0.28 0.09
C ALA A 40 -22.37 -0.08 -1.07
N THR A 41 -22.19 0.85 -1.98
CA THR A 41 -21.14 0.82 -3.02
C THR A 41 -20.17 1.99 -2.86
N ILE A 42 -19.01 1.92 -3.48
CA ILE A 42 -18.06 3.05 -3.51
C ILE A 42 -18.69 4.28 -4.18
N GLY A 43 -19.55 4.09 -5.18
CA GLY A 43 -20.30 5.18 -5.82
C GLY A 43 -21.18 5.96 -4.87
N ASP A 44 -21.59 5.35 -3.74
CA ASP A 44 -22.40 6.01 -2.71
C ASP A 44 -21.55 6.83 -1.71
N LEU A 45 -20.22 6.78 -1.78
CA LEU A 45 -19.32 7.50 -0.86
C LEU A 45 -19.69 8.98 -0.67
N PRO A 46 -20.09 9.75 -1.71
CA PRO A 46 -20.52 11.14 -1.52
C PRO A 46 -21.71 11.31 -0.56
N HIS A 47 -22.57 10.31 -0.39
CA HIS A 47 -23.73 10.37 0.51
C HIS A 47 -23.36 10.18 2.00
N TRP A 48 -22.19 9.56 2.26
CA TRP A 48 -21.69 9.27 3.60
C TRP A 48 -20.80 10.37 4.18
N LEU A 49 -20.40 11.33 3.32
CA LEU A 49 -19.54 12.45 3.68
C LEU A 49 -20.35 13.75 3.68
N GLU A 50 -19.85 14.72 4.44
CA GLU A 50 -20.49 16.03 4.62
C GLU A 50 -19.73 17.11 3.86
N PRO A 51 -20.40 18.21 3.43
CA PRO A 51 -19.70 19.37 2.89
C PRO A 51 -18.65 19.89 3.87
N GLY A 52 -17.44 20.14 3.39
CA GLY A 52 -16.31 20.54 4.24
C GLY A 52 -15.38 19.41 4.67
N ASP A 53 -15.78 18.13 4.48
CA ASP A 53 -14.88 17.00 4.70
C ASP A 53 -13.66 17.05 3.75
N GLN A 54 -12.52 16.60 4.25
CA GLN A 54 -11.25 16.65 3.55
C GLN A 54 -10.76 15.23 3.26
N ILE A 55 -10.86 14.80 2.02
CA ILE A 55 -10.31 13.51 1.57
C ILE A 55 -8.79 13.65 1.37
N VAL A 56 -8.03 12.68 1.89
CA VAL A 56 -6.58 12.62 1.73
C VAL A 56 -6.19 11.31 1.06
N VAL A 57 -5.61 11.41 -0.13
CA VAL A 57 -5.16 10.27 -0.95
C VAL A 57 -3.64 10.19 -0.98
N ASN A 58 -3.13 8.97 -1.16
CA ASN A 58 -1.71 8.74 -1.43
C ASN A 58 -1.47 8.76 -2.95
N ASP A 59 -0.62 9.67 -3.42
CA ASP A 59 -0.30 9.88 -4.83
C ASP A 59 0.98 9.16 -5.30
N THR A 60 1.46 8.22 -4.49
CA THR A 60 2.62 7.42 -4.88
C THR A 60 2.34 6.59 -6.12
N LYS A 61 3.36 6.50 -7.01
CA LYS A 61 3.32 5.71 -8.24
C LYS A 61 4.15 4.45 -8.08
N VAL A 62 3.56 3.31 -8.47
CA VAL A 62 4.26 2.02 -8.48
C VAL A 62 5.26 2.02 -9.61
N ILE A 63 6.52 1.69 -9.29
CA ILE A 63 7.60 1.52 -10.26
C ILE A 63 7.65 0.09 -10.80
N ALA A 64 8.34 -0.12 -11.92
CA ALA A 64 8.57 -1.43 -12.53
C ALA A 64 9.59 -2.26 -11.72
N ALA A 65 9.32 -2.45 -10.43
CA ALA A 65 10.27 -2.98 -9.45
C ALA A 65 10.54 -4.48 -9.56
N GLN A 66 9.81 -5.22 -10.40
CA GLN A 66 10.08 -6.64 -10.61
C GLN A 66 10.97 -6.85 -11.84
N LEU A 67 12.17 -7.31 -11.59
CA LEU A 67 13.21 -7.55 -12.59
C LEU A 67 13.40 -9.06 -12.77
N LYS A 68 13.47 -9.51 -14.03
CA LYS A 68 13.82 -10.88 -14.39
C LYS A 68 15.12 -10.88 -15.14
N GLY A 69 16.01 -11.82 -14.81
CA GLY A 69 17.35 -11.90 -15.41
C GLY A 69 18.03 -13.21 -15.17
N ARG A 70 19.35 -13.23 -15.33
CA ARG A 70 20.20 -14.38 -15.09
C ARG A 70 21.46 -13.97 -14.36
N ARG A 71 21.97 -14.83 -13.47
CA ARG A 71 23.36 -14.69 -13.00
C ARG A 71 24.28 -15.01 -14.16
N ILE A 72 25.27 -14.16 -14.38
CA ILE A 72 26.27 -14.30 -15.44
C ILE A 72 27.68 -14.48 -14.88
N GLY A 73 28.64 -14.89 -15.75
CA GLY A 73 30.04 -14.96 -15.38
C GLY A 73 30.47 -16.23 -14.60
N ARG A 74 29.61 -17.24 -14.50
CA ARG A 74 29.93 -18.57 -13.95
C ARG A 74 29.44 -19.67 -14.89
N GLU A 75 29.91 -20.90 -14.67
CA GLU A 75 29.55 -22.09 -15.48
C GLU A 75 28.03 -22.29 -15.61
N THR A 76 27.24 -21.99 -14.58
CA THR A 76 25.79 -22.06 -14.63
C THR A 76 25.17 -20.67 -14.54
N GLU A 77 24.17 -20.40 -15.37
CA GLU A 77 23.45 -19.12 -15.42
C GLU A 77 21.98 -19.28 -15.00
N PRO A 78 21.71 -19.46 -13.70
CA PRO A 78 20.36 -19.64 -13.22
C PRO A 78 19.51 -18.39 -13.48
N LYS A 79 18.23 -18.62 -13.81
CA LYS A 79 17.23 -17.53 -13.84
C LYS A 79 17.09 -16.94 -12.44
N ILE A 80 17.01 -15.62 -12.39
CA ILE A 80 16.89 -14.82 -11.17
C ILE A 80 15.70 -13.88 -11.35
N GLU A 81 14.84 -13.84 -10.34
CA GLU A 81 13.79 -12.83 -10.20
C GLU A 81 14.14 -11.97 -8.98
N ALA A 82 14.14 -10.66 -9.16
CA ALA A 82 14.38 -9.69 -8.10
C ALA A 82 13.22 -8.71 -8.03
N THR A 83 12.64 -8.54 -6.84
CA THR A 83 11.69 -7.47 -6.55
C THR A 83 12.41 -6.41 -5.73
N LEU A 84 12.62 -5.23 -6.30
CA LEU A 84 13.23 -4.10 -5.60
C LEU A 84 12.30 -3.67 -4.46
N ILE A 85 12.83 -3.48 -3.25
CA ILE A 85 12.00 -3.19 -2.06
C ILE A 85 12.34 -1.87 -1.39
N LYS A 86 13.60 -1.46 -1.41
CA LYS A 86 14.05 -0.19 -0.83
C LYS A 86 15.24 0.35 -1.60
N ARG A 87 15.17 1.62 -2.01
CA ARG A 87 16.31 2.35 -2.56
C ARG A 87 17.26 2.72 -1.41
N LEU A 88 18.54 2.43 -1.56
CA LEU A 88 19.57 2.79 -0.57
C LEU A 88 20.28 4.08 -0.97
N ASP A 89 20.57 4.24 -2.26
CA ASP A 89 21.16 5.44 -2.85
C ASP A 89 20.93 5.51 -4.38
N GLY A 90 21.74 6.30 -5.09
CA GLY A 90 21.61 6.51 -6.53
C GLY A 90 21.77 5.25 -7.38
N SER A 91 22.45 4.20 -6.90
CA SER A 91 22.74 2.97 -7.63
C SER A 91 22.41 1.68 -6.89
N ARG A 92 22.13 1.75 -5.59
CA ARG A 92 21.91 0.56 -4.75
C ARG A 92 20.47 0.40 -4.30
N TRP A 93 20.02 -0.86 -4.33
CA TRP A 93 18.69 -1.25 -3.88
C TRP A 93 18.76 -2.51 -3.02
N GLN A 94 17.94 -2.57 -1.99
CA GLN A 94 17.52 -3.84 -1.40
C GLN A 94 16.47 -4.49 -2.29
N ALA A 95 16.56 -5.80 -2.47
CA ALA A 95 15.65 -6.59 -3.28
C ALA A 95 15.34 -7.92 -2.60
N LEU A 96 14.12 -8.42 -2.79
CA LEU A 96 13.77 -9.82 -2.54
C LEU A 96 14.10 -10.63 -3.79
N VAL A 97 14.97 -11.63 -3.66
CA VAL A 97 15.46 -12.39 -4.81
C VAL A 97 15.06 -13.86 -4.73
N LYS A 98 14.64 -14.42 -5.86
CA LYS A 98 14.33 -15.85 -6.02
C LYS A 98 15.09 -16.42 -7.23
N PRO A 99 15.83 -17.51 -7.05
CA PRO A 99 16.24 -18.17 -5.81
C PRO A 99 17.51 -17.52 -5.21
N ALA A 100 17.41 -16.83 -4.06
CA ALA A 100 18.51 -16.13 -3.41
C ALA A 100 19.70 -17.06 -3.03
N LYS A 101 19.41 -18.34 -2.76
CA LYS A 101 20.46 -19.34 -2.45
C LYS A 101 21.48 -19.58 -3.59
N LYS A 102 21.11 -19.23 -4.83
CA LYS A 102 21.99 -19.35 -6.01
C LYS A 102 22.87 -18.13 -6.23
N LEU A 103 22.77 -17.11 -5.40
CA LEU A 103 23.60 -15.91 -5.45
C LEU A 103 24.57 -15.87 -4.27
N SER A 104 25.74 -15.29 -4.52
CA SER A 104 26.77 -14.98 -3.52
C SER A 104 27.24 -13.54 -3.72
N PRO A 105 27.72 -12.85 -2.66
CA PRO A 105 28.39 -11.56 -2.84
C PRO A 105 29.46 -11.63 -3.92
N GLY A 106 29.53 -10.61 -4.79
CA GLY A 106 30.40 -10.56 -5.96
C GLY A 106 29.79 -11.14 -7.24
N ASP A 107 28.66 -11.87 -7.18
CA ASP A 107 27.95 -12.32 -8.39
C ASP A 107 27.36 -11.15 -9.17
N THR A 108 27.35 -11.26 -10.49
CA THR A 108 26.68 -10.30 -11.37
C THR A 108 25.38 -10.93 -11.90
N VAL A 109 24.31 -10.16 -11.82
CA VAL A 109 23.00 -10.50 -12.40
C VAL A 109 22.71 -9.52 -13.54
N ARG A 110 22.45 -10.06 -14.72
CA ARG A 110 21.98 -9.30 -15.89
C ARG A 110 20.49 -9.40 -15.99
N PHE A 111 19.81 -8.23 -15.92
CA PHE A 111 18.36 -8.11 -16.03
C PHE A 111 17.96 -7.71 -17.45
N GLY A 112 16.76 -8.13 -17.85
CA GLY A 112 16.18 -8.00 -19.17
C GLY A 112 16.03 -9.38 -19.84
N ASN A 113 14.92 -9.58 -20.59
CA ASN A 113 14.67 -10.78 -21.38
C ASN A 113 15.09 -10.51 -22.82
N GLU A 114 15.28 -11.61 -23.62
CA GLU A 114 15.43 -11.54 -25.07
C GLU A 114 14.26 -10.70 -25.67
N GLY A 115 14.57 -9.49 -26.18
CA GLY A 115 13.61 -8.54 -26.74
C GLY A 115 13.26 -7.32 -25.86
N LYS A 116 13.57 -7.32 -24.57
CA LYS A 116 13.53 -6.10 -23.74
C LYS A 116 14.96 -5.65 -23.44
N VAL A 117 15.46 -4.76 -24.26
CA VAL A 117 16.79 -4.17 -24.11
C VAL A 117 16.60 -2.74 -23.64
N CYS A 118 17.25 -2.38 -22.53
CA CYS A 118 17.37 -0.98 -22.14
C CYS A 118 18.12 -0.22 -23.25
N LEU A 119 17.62 0.95 -23.63
CA LEU A 119 18.26 1.82 -24.63
C LEU A 119 19.71 2.19 -24.27
N LEU A 120 20.07 2.12 -22.98
CA LEU A 120 21.39 2.42 -22.43
C LEU A 120 22.32 1.20 -22.38
N GLY A 121 21.90 0.01 -22.83
CA GLY A 121 22.68 -1.22 -22.79
C GLY A 121 22.09 -2.28 -21.85
N HIS A 122 22.93 -3.12 -21.22
CA HIS A 122 22.49 -4.13 -20.29
C HIS A 122 22.30 -3.55 -18.88
N LEU A 123 21.18 -3.90 -18.22
CA LEU A 123 20.98 -3.60 -16.80
C LEU A 123 21.63 -4.69 -15.96
N ASP A 124 22.88 -4.46 -15.59
CA ASP A 124 23.65 -5.36 -14.74
C ASP A 124 23.65 -4.85 -13.30
N ALA A 125 23.58 -5.78 -12.35
CA ALA A 125 23.74 -5.49 -10.94
C ALA A 125 24.67 -6.49 -10.26
N GLN A 126 25.56 -6.00 -9.40
CA GLN A 126 26.42 -6.81 -8.55
C GLN A 126 25.72 -7.09 -7.21
N VAL A 127 25.81 -8.31 -6.74
CA VAL A 127 25.37 -8.69 -5.39
C VAL A 127 26.41 -8.20 -4.40
N GLU A 128 26.07 -7.21 -3.57
CA GLU A 128 26.96 -6.70 -2.52
C GLU A 128 26.83 -7.50 -1.21
N ALA A 129 25.59 -7.76 -0.79
CA ALA A 129 25.33 -8.45 0.47
C ALA A 129 24.07 -9.31 0.37
N LYS A 130 23.95 -10.29 1.28
CA LYS A 130 22.74 -11.10 1.47
C LYS A 130 22.24 -10.94 2.88
N GLY A 131 20.93 -10.69 2.99
CA GLY A 131 20.18 -10.68 4.23
C GLY A 131 19.46 -12.00 4.50
N GLN A 132 18.50 -11.95 5.39
CA GLN A 132 17.60 -13.06 5.70
C GLN A 132 16.43 -13.14 4.72
N ASP A 133 15.70 -14.24 4.69
CA ASP A 133 14.44 -14.43 3.97
C ASP A 133 14.50 -14.08 2.45
N GLY A 134 15.68 -14.15 1.84
CA GLY A 134 15.87 -13.86 0.41
C GLY A 134 16.22 -12.41 0.08
N GLU A 135 16.48 -11.60 1.08
CA GLU A 135 16.98 -10.22 0.87
C GLU A 135 18.39 -10.23 0.29
N VAL A 136 18.60 -9.34 -0.67
CA VAL A 136 19.88 -9.12 -1.34
C VAL A 136 20.06 -7.63 -1.59
N THR A 137 21.26 -7.11 -1.32
CA THR A 137 21.66 -5.77 -1.76
C THR A 137 22.26 -5.86 -3.15
N LEU A 138 21.66 -5.15 -4.09
CA LEU A 138 22.08 -5.04 -5.49
C LEU A 138 22.68 -3.67 -5.75
N SER A 139 23.87 -3.62 -6.34
CA SER A 139 24.55 -2.42 -6.85
C SER A 139 24.49 -2.45 -8.37
N PHE A 140 23.73 -1.53 -8.96
CA PHE A 140 23.49 -1.46 -10.40
C PHE A 140 24.60 -0.73 -11.14
N SER A 141 24.80 -1.07 -12.41
CA SER A 141 25.77 -0.42 -13.31
C SER A 141 25.38 1.02 -13.70
N PHE A 142 24.11 1.37 -13.57
CA PHE A 142 23.58 2.72 -13.78
C PHE A 142 23.34 3.44 -12.47
N HIS A 143 23.17 4.77 -12.54
CA HIS A 143 23.01 5.63 -11.38
C HIS A 143 21.94 6.71 -11.63
N GLY A 144 21.18 7.07 -10.60
CA GLY A 144 20.18 8.15 -10.61
C GLY A 144 19.12 7.96 -11.71
N PRO A 145 18.74 9.01 -12.44
CA PRO A 145 17.69 8.94 -13.45
C PRO A 145 17.95 7.90 -14.56
N ALA A 146 19.23 7.63 -14.90
CA ALA A 146 19.58 6.60 -15.87
C ALA A 146 19.21 5.20 -15.35
N LEU A 147 19.41 4.93 -14.06
CA LEU A 147 18.97 3.69 -13.44
C LEU A 147 17.44 3.59 -13.42
N ASP A 148 16.75 4.68 -13.10
CA ASP A 148 15.29 4.70 -13.06
C ASP A 148 14.70 4.38 -14.43
N GLN A 149 15.25 4.96 -15.50
CA GLN A 149 14.85 4.65 -16.87
C GLN A 149 15.14 3.19 -17.23
N ALA A 150 16.34 2.67 -16.89
CA ALA A 150 16.69 1.29 -17.19
C ALA A 150 15.78 0.28 -16.45
N ILE A 151 15.41 0.57 -15.19
CA ILE A 151 14.43 -0.22 -14.44
C ILE A 151 13.06 -0.18 -15.12
N ALA A 152 12.62 1.00 -15.56
CA ALA A 152 11.34 1.15 -16.26
C ALA A 152 11.30 0.37 -17.58
N ASP A 153 12.42 0.33 -18.33
CA ASP A 153 12.52 -0.35 -19.63
C ASP A 153 12.46 -1.88 -19.49
N VAL A 154 13.15 -2.45 -18.50
CA VAL A 154 13.28 -3.92 -18.37
C VAL A 154 12.39 -4.54 -17.31
N GLY A 155 11.92 -3.75 -16.35
CA GLY A 155 11.10 -4.21 -15.26
C GLY A 155 9.61 -4.35 -15.62
N THR A 156 8.88 -4.88 -14.66
CA THR A 156 7.41 -4.93 -14.67
C THR A 156 6.89 -4.49 -13.30
N PRO A 157 5.68 -3.90 -13.23
CA PRO A 157 5.06 -3.63 -11.94
C PRO A 157 4.95 -4.93 -11.12
N PRO A 158 5.39 -4.92 -9.86
CA PRO A 158 5.28 -6.10 -9.01
C PRO A 158 3.82 -6.32 -8.62
N LEU A 159 3.25 -7.44 -9.03
CA LEU A 159 1.95 -7.86 -8.53
C LEU A 159 2.07 -8.41 -7.11
N PRO A 160 1.06 -8.19 -6.27
CA PRO A 160 1.01 -8.85 -4.98
C PRO A 160 1.21 -10.37 -5.12
N PRO A 161 2.01 -11.00 -4.24
CA PRO A 161 2.36 -12.42 -4.35
C PRO A 161 1.13 -13.35 -4.42
N TYR A 162 0.02 -12.98 -3.77
CA TYR A 162 -1.20 -13.78 -3.79
C TYR A 162 -1.89 -13.80 -5.16
N ILE A 163 -1.75 -12.74 -5.97
CA ILE A 163 -2.24 -12.69 -7.35
C ILE A 163 -1.30 -13.49 -8.26
N ALA A 164 0.00 -13.19 -8.17
CA ALA A 164 1.02 -13.84 -8.98
C ALA A 164 1.08 -15.37 -8.79
N SER A 165 0.66 -15.89 -7.61
CA SER A 165 0.57 -17.33 -7.34
C SER A 165 -0.68 -17.99 -7.90
N LYS A 166 -1.72 -17.22 -8.23
CA LYS A 166 -3.04 -17.74 -8.67
C LYS A 166 -3.28 -17.58 -10.17
N ARG A 167 -2.63 -16.62 -10.82
CA ARG A 167 -2.73 -16.39 -12.26
C ARG A 167 -1.46 -15.80 -12.85
N THR A 168 -1.25 -15.98 -14.14
CA THR A 168 -0.16 -15.34 -14.88
C THR A 168 -0.45 -13.82 -14.99
N PRO A 169 0.56 -12.95 -14.77
CA PRO A 169 0.46 -11.54 -15.09
C PRO A 169 0.14 -11.28 -16.56
N ASP A 170 -0.64 -10.25 -16.84
CA ASP A 170 -0.98 -9.80 -18.19
C ASP A 170 -0.85 -8.27 -18.33
N ASP A 171 -1.09 -7.75 -19.55
CA ASP A 171 -0.91 -6.32 -19.86
C ASP A 171 -1.87 -5.39 -19.10
N GLN A 172 -3.02 -5.90 -18.63
CA GLN A 172 -3.97 -5.11 -17.84
C GLN A 172 -3.46 -4.82 -16.44
N ASP A 173 -2.57 -5.66 -15.91
CA ASP A 173 -2.09 -5.50 -14.53
C ASP A 173 -1.36 -4.19 -14.28
N ALA A 174 -0.67 -3.65 -15.29
CA ALA A 174 0.01 -2.38 -15.17
C ALA A 174 -0.98 -1.22 -14.94
N ALA A 175 -2.14 -1.26 -15.61
CA ALA A 175 -3.21 -0.27 -15.44
C ALA A 175 -4.06 -0.56 -14.19
N ASP A 176 -4.33 -1.85 -13.91
CA ASP A 176 -5.16 -2.27 -12.78
C ASP A 176 -4.49 -1.97 -11.44
N TYR A 177 -3.16 -2.06 -11.36
CA TYR A 177 -2.40 -1.88 -10.13
C TYR A 177 -1.82 -0.47 -9.98
N GLN A 178 -2.47 0.54 -10.58
CA GLN A 178 -2.11 1.94 -10.47
C GLN A 178 -3.35 2.79 -10.16
N THR A 179 -3.24 3.73 -9.21
CA THR A 179 -4.35 4.64 -8.89
C THR A 179 -4.40 5.79 -9.89
N MET A 180 -5.56 6.42 -10.06
CA MET A 180 -5.69 7.64 -10.86
C MET A 180 -4.92 8.84 -10.26
N PHE A 181 -4.49 8.75 -9.02
CA PHE A 181 -3.73 9.78 -8.32
C PHE A 181 -2.22 9.65 -8.47
N ALA A 182 -1.73 8.55 -9.04
CA ALA A 182 -0.30 8.24 -9.14
C ALA A 182 0.49 9.33 -9.84
N ALA A 183 1.43 9.97 -9.12
CA ALA A 183 2.26 11.07 -9.59
C ALA A 183 3.73 10.88 -9.20
N ASN A 184 4.02 10.50 -7.95
CA ASN A 184 5.37 10.44 -7.40
C ASN A 184 5.90 9.01 -7.40
N GLU A 185 6.89 8.70 -8.23
CA GLU A 185 7.49 7.37 -8.35
C GLU A 185 8.27 6.97 -7.11
N GLY A 186 8.20 5.68 -6.71
CA GLY A 186 8.98 5.15 -5.59
C GLY A 186 8.31 4.00 -4.84
N ALA A 187 7.03 3.72 -5.08
CA ALA A 187 6.34 2.61 -4.44
C ALA A 187 6.59 1.28 -5.14
N VAL A 188 6.61 0.21 -4.35
CA VAL A 188 6.64 -1.18 -4.80
C VAL A 188 5.23 -1.80 -4.77
N ALA A 189 4.33 -1.22 -3.98
CA ALA A 189 2.93 -1.62 -3.93
C ALA A 189 2.00 -0.41 -4.09
N ALA A 190 0.85 -0.61 -4.73
CA ALA A 190 -0.15 0.43 -4.89
C ALA A 190 -0.86 0.74 -3.56
N PRO A 191 -1.26 2.00 -3.30
CA PRO A 191 -2.17 2.35 -2.22
C PRO A 191 -3.60 1.96 -2.60
N THR A 192 -3.93 0.67 -2.41
CA THR A 192 -5.03 -0.03 -3.09
C THR A 192 -6.43 0.52 -2.80
N ALA A 193 -6.65 1.18 -1.67
CA ALA A 193 -7.92 1.88 -1.42
C ALA A 193 -8.17 3.01 -2.45
N GLY A 194 -7.13 3.63 -2.98
CA GLY A 194 -7.21 4.64 -4.04
C GLY A 194 -7.61 4.06 -5.41
N LEU A 195 -7.52 2.73 -5.59
CA LEU A 195 -7.94 2.07 -6.83
C LEU A 195 -9.45 2.16 -7.07
N HIS A 196 -10.23 2.35 -6.03
CA HIS A 196 -11.70 2.49 -6.14
C HIS A 196 -12.14 3.80 -6.79
N PHE A 197 -11.27 4.80 -6.84
CA PHE A 197 -11.63 6.12 -7.34
C PHE A 197 -11.68 6.14 -8.87
N THR A 198 -12.72 6.83 -9.37
CA THR A 198 -12.90 7.17 -10.79
C THR A 198 -13.01 8.68 -10.94
N PRO A 199 -12.78 9.23 -12.14
CA PRO A 199 -13.02 10.66 -12.38
C PRO A 199 -14.45 11.08 -12.08
N ALA A 200 -15.44 10.21 -12.31
CA ALA A 200 -16.85 10.46 -12.00
C ALA A 200 -17.09 10.58 -10.49
N LEU A 201 -16.51 9.67 -9.69
CA LEU A 201 -16.60 9.73 -8.22
C LEU A 201 -15.93 11.00 -7.67
N GLU A 202 -14.73 11.36 -8.18
CA GLU A 202 -14.05 12.60 -7.76
C GLU A 202 -14.90 13.83 -8.07
N ALA A 203 -15.52 13.90 -9.26
CA ALA A 203 -16.42 14.99 -9.63
C ALA A 203 -17.65 15.08 -8.72
N ALA A 204 -18.26 13.93 -8.38
CA ALA A 204 -19.40 13.87 -7.48
C ALA A 204 -19.05 14.36 -6.05
N LEU A 205 -17.88 13.97 -5.53
CA LEU A 205 -17.37 14.42 -4.23
C LEU A 205 -17.15 15.94 -4.23
N ARG A 206 -16.49 16.47 -5.25
CA ARG A 206 -16.30 17.93 -5.41
C ARG A 206 -17.62 18.69 -5.50
N GLY A 207 -18.60 18.15 -6.24
CA GLY A 207 -19.94 18.73 -6.37
C GLY A 207 -20.69 18.83 -5.04
N ARG A 208 -20.31 18.05 -4.04
CA ARG A 208 -20.83 18.11 -2.67
C ARG A 208 -20.02 19.00 -1.72
N GLY A 209 -19.01 19.71 -2.22
CA GLY A 209 -18.16 20.56 -1.38
C GLY A 209 -17.11 19.77 -0.56
N ILE A 210 -16.74 18.57 -1.00
CA ILE A 210 -15.68 17.75 -0.39
C ILE A 210 -14.39 18.02 -1.13
N THR A 211 -13.33 18.37 -0.41
CA THR A 211 -12.03 18.70 -0.99
C THR A 211 -11.10 17.50 -0.94
N LEU A 212 -10.29 17.34 -1.99
CA LEU A 212 -9.30 16.28 -2.11
C LEU A 212 -7.88 16.85 -2.00
N HIS A 213 -7.10 16.26 -1.10
CA HIS A 213 -5.69 16.55 -0.85
C HIS A 213 -4.81 15.34 -1.14
N ARG A 214 -3.54 15.60 -1.39
CA ARG A 214 -2.55 14.58 -1.69
C ARG A 214 -1.45 14.58 -0.65
N LEU A 215 -0.97 13.39 -0.34
CA LEU A 215 0.28 13.13 0.34
C LEU A 215 1.02 12.03 -0.40
N THR A 216 2.31 11.88 -0.17
CA THR A 216 3.11 10.79 -0.73
C THR A 216 3.61 9.88 0.37
N LEU A 217 3.34 8.58 0.30
CA LEU A 217 4.00 7.55 1.08
C LEU A 217 4.38 6.42 0.14
N HIS A 218 5.68 6.17 -0.01
CA HIS A 218 6.17 5.09 -0.85
C HIS A 218 6.01 3.74 -0.16
N VAL A 219 5.02 2.99 -0.63
CA VAL A 219 4.66 1.69 -0.05
C VAL A 219 5.72 0.66 -0.40
N GLY A 220 6.36 0.12 0.62
CA GLY A 220 7.35 -0.95 0.49
C GLY A 220 6.73 -2.35 0.40
N ALA A 221 7.56 -3.36 0.06
CA ALA A 221 7.14 -4.75 -0.02
C ALA A 221 6.77 -5.37 1.35
N GLY A 222 7.15 -4.72 2.46
CA GLY A 222 6.80 -5.15 3.81
C GLY A 222 5.29 -5.31 4.06
N THR A 223 4.47 -4.57 3.30
CA THR A 223 3.00 -4.66 3.35
C THR A 223 2.47 -6.06 2.98
N PHE A 224 3.25 -6.85 2.23
CA PHE A 224 2.89 -8.21 1.83
C PHE A 224 3.40 -9.30 2.78
N LEU A 225 4.20 -8.93 3.78
CA LEU A 225 4.78 -9.90 4.70
C LEU A 225 3.81 -10.18 5.87
N PRO A 226 3.56 -11.46 6.20
CA PRO A 226 2.74 -11.81 7.33
C PRO A 226 3.45 -11.50 8.66
N VAL A 227 2.66 -11.17 9.68
CA VAL A 227 3.18 -11.07 11.06
C VAL A 227 3.50 -12.47 11.56
N LYS A 228 4.78 -12.72 11.90
CA LYS A 228 5.28 -14.04 12.31
C LYS A 228 5.42 -14.18 13.83
N VAL A 229 5.33 -13.08 14.57
CA VAL A 229 5.53 -13.05 16.03
C VAL A 229 4.22 -13.34 16.76
N GLU A 230 4.31 -13.83 18.00
CA GLU A 230 3.14 -14.11 18.83
C GLU A 230 2.61 -12.87 19.56
N GLU A 231 3.49 -11.93 19.90
CA GLU A 231 3.14 -10.68 20.56
C GLU A 231 3.36 -9.47 19.64
N THR A 232 2.41 -8.54 19.62
CA THR A 232 2.51 -7.31 18.80
C THR A 232 3.72 -6.45 19.16
N SER A 233 4.15 -6.47 20.43
CA SER A 233 5.33 -5.73 20.91
C SER A 233 6.66 -6.19 20.30
N GLU A 234 6.71 -7.40 19.75
CA GLU A 234 7.89 -7.98 19.11
C GLU A 234 7.94 -7.67 17.61
N HIS A 235 6.81 -7.21 17.04
CA HIS A 235 6.74 -6.90 15.61
C HIS A 235 7.45 -5.57 15.32
N ARG A 236 8.31 -5.58 14.30
CA ARG A 236 8.98 -4.39 13.78
C ARG A 236 8.42 -4.02 12.43
N MET A 237 7.82 -2.83 12.36
CA MET A 237 7.36 -2.28 11.09
C MET A 237 8.56 -1.88 10.21
N HIS A 238 8.46 -2.16 8.92
CA HIS A 238 9.38 -1.60 7.94
C HIS A 238 9.16 -0.09 7.84
N ALA A 239 10.26 0.67 7.79
CA ALA A 239 10.22 2.10 7.59
C ALA A 239 9.87 2.40 6.12
N GLU A 240 8.95 3.36 5.92
CA GLU A 240 8.50 3.83 4.63
C GLU A 240 8.65 5.35 4.57
N TRP A 241 9.22 5.88 3.49
CA TRP A 241 9.37 7.32 3.33
C TRP A 241 8.04 7.96 2.95
N GLY A 242 7.71 9.09 3.60
CA GLY A 242 6.51 9.85 3.29
C GLY A 242 6.72 11.35 3.34
N CYS A 243 5.81 12.06 2.66
CA CYS A 243 5.82 13.52 2.56
C CYS A 243 4.40 14.10 2.64
N ILE A 244 4.25 15.12 3.47
CA ILE A 244 3.08 16.02 3.51
C ILE A 244 3.61 17.44 3.34
N SER A 245 3.16 18.15 2.29
CA SER A 245 3.59 19.53 2.05
C SER A 245 3.05 20.49 3.12
N ALA A 246 3.71 21.62 3.31
CA ALA A 246 3.25 22.67 4.22
C ALA A 246 1.87 23.20 3.80
N GLU A 247 1.61 23.29 2.52
CA GLU A 247 0.31 23.70 1.97
C GLU A 247 -0.80 22.69 2.35
N THR A 248 -0.58 21.39 2.12
CA THR A 248 -1.53 20.34 2.50
C THR A 248 -1.78 20.34 4.00
N ALA A 249 -0.74 20.39 4.83
CA ALA A 249 -0.88 20.43 6.28
C ALA A 249 -1.70 21.64 6.74
N SER A 250 -1.40 22.84 6.22
CA SER A 250 -2.12 24.07 6.54
C SER A 250 -3.60 23.99 6.14
N ALA A 251 -3.90 23.49 4.92
CA ALA A 251 -5.27 23.36 4.43
C ALA A 251 -6.10 22.40 5.30
N LEU A 252 -5.53 21.23 5.68
CA LEU A 252 -6.18 20.26 6.55
C LEU A 252 -6.47 20.83 7.95
N ASN A 253 -5.52 21.55 8.54
CA ASN A 253 -5.70 22.18 9.84
C ASN A 253 -6.77 23.29 9.79
N ALA A 254 -6.78 24.11 8.73
CA ALA A 254 -7.79 25.14 8.54
C ALA A 254 -9.19 24.55 8.38
N ALA A 255 -9.33 23.47 7.63
CA ALA A 255 -10.61 22.77 7.47
C ALA A 255 -11.12 22.20 8.81
N ARG A 256 -10.24 21.57 9.61
CA ARG A 256 -10.60 21.05 10.94
C ARG A 256 -11.03 22.15 11.90
N ALA A 257 -10.36 23.31 11.87
CA ALA A 257 -10.74 24.48 12.67
C ALA A 257 -12.15 24.99 12.33
N ASN A 258 -12.63 24.72 11.08
CA ASN A 258 -13.97 25.02 10.60
C ASN A 258 -14.98 23.85 10.74
N GLY A 259 -14.61 22.79 11.47
CA GLY A 259 -15.48 21.63 11.73
C GLY A 259 -15.44 20.53 10.67
N GLY A 260 -14.58 20.65 9.64
CA GLY A 260 -14.41 19.61 8.61
C GLY A 260 -13.68 18.37 9.18
N ARG A 261 -14.08 17.18 8.72
CA ARG A 261 -13.46 15.90 9.12
C ARG A 261 -12.38 15.49 8.14
N ILE A 262 -11.34 14.80 8.64
CA ILE A 262 -10.26 14.24 7.81
C ILE A 262 -10.60 12.80 7.45
N VAL A 263 -10.72 12.54 6.15
CA VAL A 263 -11.06 11.24 5.55
C VAL A 263 -9.82 10.65 4.88
N ALA A 264 -9.19 9.68 5.51
CA ALA A 264 -8.03 9.01 4.95
C ALA A 264 -8.45 7.93 3.93
N ILE A 265 -7.89 7.97 2.73
CA ILE A 265 -8.05 6.92 1.73
C ILE A 265 -6.86 5.98 1.81
N GLY A 266 -7.11 4.81 2.42
CA GLY A 266 -6.12 3.78 2.70
C GLY A 266 -5.38 3.97 4.02
N THR A 267 -4.91 2.83 4.54
CA THR A 267 -4.10 2.76 5.76
C THR A 267 -2.77 3.51 5.61
N THR A 268 -2.24 3.66 4.39
CA THR A 268 -1.03 4.43 4.10
C THR A 268 -1.23 5.92 4.36
N SER A 269 -2.34 6.50 3.88
CA SER A 269 -2.70 7.90 4.15
C SER A 269 -2.93 8.12 5.64
N LEU A 270 -3.66 7.21 6.31
CA LEU A 270 -3.88 7.28 7.75
C LEU A 270 -2.56 7.25 8.53
N ARG A 271 -1.68 6.29 8.24
CA ARG A 271 -0.39 6.15 8.95
C ARG A 271 0.47 7.41 8.82
N LEU A 272 0.52 8.01 7.63
CA LEU A 272 1.33 9.20 7.42
C LEU A 272 0.72 10.43 8.13
N LEU A 273 -0.60 10.61 8.08
CA LEU A 273 -1.29 11.68 8.80
C LEU A 273 -1.08 11.56 10.31
N GLU A 274 -1.20 10.36 10.89
CA GLU A 274 -0.96 10.12 12.30
C GLU A 274 0.51 10.30 12.69
N SER A 275 1.46 9.98 11.79
CA SER A 275 2.89 10.23 12.01
C SER A 275 3.23 11.73 12.02
N ALA A 276 2.51 12.53 11.24
CA ALA A 276 2.68 13.97 11.13
C ALA A 276 1.90 14.76 12.19
N ALA A 277 1.00 14.11 12.94
CA ALA A 277 0.15 14.79 13.90
C ALA A 277 0.88 15.04 15.23
N ALA A 278 0.89 16.29 15.65
CA ALA A 278 1.33 16.70 16.98
C ALA A 278 0.38 16.20 18.10
N ALA A 279 0.75 16.37 19.35
CA ALA A 279 -0.04 15.89 20.49
C ALA A 279 -1.44 16.54 20.59
N ASP A 280 -1.59 17.76 20.09
CA ASP A 280 -2.85 18.52 20.02
C ASP A 280 -3.68 18.17 18.76
N GLY A 281 -3.19 17.29 17.91
CA GLY A 281 -3.83 16.88 16.65
C GLY A 281 -3.49 17.79 15.46
N THR A 282 -2.66 18.81 15.63
CA THR A 282 -2.20 19.66 14.51
C THR A 282 -1.33 18.83 13.55
N ILE A 283 -1.69 18.80 12.29
CA ILE A 283 -0.92 18.12 11.23
C ILE A 283 0.26 19.02 10.85
N GLN A 284 1.47 18.49 10.94
CA GLN A 284 2.71 19.20 10.59
C GLN A 284 3.16 18.83 9.17
N PRO A 285 3.87 19.70 8.45
CA PRO A 285 4.64 19.30 7.28
C PRO A 285 5.55 18.13 7.63
N PHE A 286 5.64 17.14 6.76
CA PHE A 286 6.38 15.92 7.02
C PHE A 286 7.23 15.54 5.80
N SER A 287 8.47 15.14 6.00
CA SER A 287 9.35 14.59 4.96
C SER A 287 10.40 13.70 5.63
N ALA A 288 10.00 12.47 5.95
CA ALA A 288 10.85 11.52 6.69
C ALA A 288 10.35 10.08 6.52
N GLU A 289 11.07 9.12 7.08
CA GLU A 289 10.59 7.74 7.22
C GLU A 289 9.62 7.63 8.41
N THR A 290 8.57 6.82 8.22
CA THR A 290 7.66 6.40 9.30
C THR A 290 7.65 4.89 9.42
N SER A 291 7.70 4.41 10.64
CA SER A 291 7.51 3.00 11.00
C SER A 291 6.37 2.84 12.02
N ILE A 292 5.42 3.78 12.00
CA ILE A 292 4.29 3.75 12.94
C ILE A 292 3.54 2.42 12.87
N PHE A 293 3.37 1.77 14.02
CA PHE A 293 2.60 0.56 14.20
C PHE A 293 1.38 0.84 15.05
N ILE A 294 0.20 0.79 14.47
CA ILE A 294 -1.06 1.12 15.13
C ILE A 294 -1.78 -0.17 15.51
N THR A 295 -2.03 -0.33 16.82
CA THR A 295 -2.76 -1.46 17.41
C THR A 295 -3.83 -0.93 18.37
N PRO A 296 -4.82 -1.73 18.80
CA PRO A 296 -5.81 -1.33 19.78
C PRO A 296 -5.19 -0.69 21.03
N GLY A 297 -5.74 0.45 21.44
CA GLY A 297 -5.19 1.32 22.46
C GLY A 297 -4.42 2.54 21.90
N TYR A 298 -4.17 2.60 20.57
CA TYR A 298 -3.63 3.78 19.92
C TYR A 298 -4.66 4.93 19.95
N ARG A 299 -4.23 6.13 20.33
CA ARG A 299 -5.07 7.33 20.31
C ARG A 299 -4.88 8.09 18.99
N PHE A 300 -5.89 8.01 18.12
CA PHE A 300 -5.89 8.75 16.86
C PHE A 300 -6.00 10.26 17.09
N ARG A 301 -5.27 11.04 16.31
CA ARG A 301 -5.15 12.50 16.46
C ARG A 301 -5.61 13.26 15.22
N ALA A 302 -5.36 12.71 14.03
CA ALA A 302 -5.54 13.40 12.77
C ALA A 302 -6.77 12.89 11.98
N VAL A 303 -7.06 11.58 12.00
CA VAL A 303 -8.02 10.96 11.10
C VAL A 303 -9.36 10.70 11.79
N ASP A 304 -10.46 11.10 11.16
CA ASP A 304 -11.82 10.92 11.65
C ASP A 304 -12.57 9.79 10.94
N ILE A 305 -12.27 9.58 9.64
CA ILE A 305 -12.91 8.57 8.79
C ILE A 305 -11.81 7.86 7.97
N LEU A 306 -11.92 6.55 7.82
CA LEU A 306 -11.01 5.74 7.01
C LEU A 306 -11.78 4.94 5.96
N LEU A 307 -11.48 5.15 4.68
CA LEU A 307 -11.85 4.23 3.60
C LEU A 307 -10.68 3.29 3.33
N THR A 308 -10.88 1.99 3.45
CA THR A 308 -9.81 1.00 3.22
C THR A 308 -10.36 -0.31 2.66
N ASN A 309 -9.50 -1.15 2.06
CA ASN A 309 -9.87 -2.51 1.65
C ASN A 309 -10.09 -3.42 2.88
N PHE A 310 -10.70 -4.59 2.66
CA PHE A 310 -10.68 -5.67 3.64
C PHE A 310 -9.29 -6.31 3.69
N HIS A 311 -8.77 -6.52 4.90
CA HIS A 311 -7.41 -6.98 5.16
C HIS A 311 -7.36 -8.46 5.53
N LEU A 312 -6.16 -9.05 5.47
CA LEU A 312 -5.93 -10.46 5.78
C LEU A 312 -5.93 -10.72 7.29
N PRO A 313 -6.24 -11.97 7.72
CA PRO A 313 -6.08 -12.39 9.10
C PRO A 313 -4.65 -12.15 9.60
N ARG A 314 -4.50 -11.85 10.89
CA ARG A 314 -3.22 -11.64 11.60
C ARG A 314 -2.32 -10.59 10.94
N SER A 315 -2.87 -9.66 10.14
CA SER A 315 -2.11 -8.59 9.49
C SER A 315 -2.03 -7.33 10.35
N THR A 316 -0.94 -6.57 10.19
CA THR A 316 -0.79 -5.24 10.81
C THR A 316 -1.94 -4.31 10.44
N LEU A 317 -2.52 -4.50 9.25
CA LEU A 317 -3.61 -3.67 8.73
C LEU A 317 -4.96 -4.03 9.40
N PHE A 318 -5.21 -5.32 9.70
CA PHE A 318 -6.39 -5.68 10.49
C PHE A 318 -6.27 -5.21 11.95
N MET A 319 -5.04 -5.18 12.50
CA MET A 319 -4.78 -4.56 13.81
C MET A 319 -5.09 -3.07 13.81
N LEU A 320 -4.71 -2.34 12.73
CA LEU A 320 -4.97 -0.91 12.57
C LEU A 320 -6.46 -0.61 12.51
N VAL A 321 -7.24 -1.32 11.67
CA VAL A 321 -8.68 -1.08 11.58
C VAL A 321 -9.40 -1.49 12.87
N SER A 322 -8.88 -2.49 13.58
CA SER A 322 -9.36 -2.87 14.91
C SER A 322 -9.06 -1.81 15.98
N ALA A 323 -7.95 -1.10 15.84
CA ALA A 323 -7.66 0.06 16.69
C ALA A 323 -8.61 1.23 16.39
N PHE A 324 -8.98 1.41 15.11
CA PHE A 324 -9.79 2.54 14.65
C PHE A 324 -11.28 2.42 15.03
N SER A 325 -11.86 1.23 14.87
CA SER A 325 -13.31 1.02 15.05
C SER A 325 -13.64 -0.01 16.16
N GLY A 326 -12.64 -0.50 16.88
CA GLY A 326 -12.80 -1.51 17.93
C GLY A 326 -12.71 -2.95 17.39
N LEU A 327 -11.99 -3.81 18.12
CA LEU A 327 -11.70 -5.19 17.68
C LEU A 327 -12.98 -6.02 17.48
N GLU A 328 -13.91 -5.99 18.43
CA GLU A 328 -15.14 -6.78 18.34
C GLU A 328 -16.06 -6.28 17.23
N THR A 329 -16.12 -4.96 16.99
CA THR A 329 -16.86 -4.37 15.88
C THR A 329 -16.26 -4.83 14.54
N MET A 330 -14.93 -4.81 14.40
CA MET A 330 -14.28 -5.26 13.17
C MET A 330 -14.41 -6.77 12.93
N LYS A 331 -14.37 -7.60 13.96
CA LYS A 331 -14.67 -9.04 13.83
C LYS A 331 -16.10 -9.28 13.31
N ARG A 332 -17.09 -8.58 13.85
CA ARG A 332 -18.49 -8.67 13.36
C ARG A 332 -18.62 -8.17 11.92
N ALA A 333 -17.96 -7.06 11.58
CA ALA A 333 -17.96 -6.49 10.23
C ALA A 333 -17.36 -7.45 9.21
N TYR A 334 -16.23 -8.10 9.56
CA TYR A 334 -15.58 -9.08 8.69
C TYR A 334 -16.38 -10.38 8.56
N ALA A 335 -16.99 -10.86 9.64
CA ALA A 335 -17.88 -12.01 9.58
C ALA A 335 -19.11 -11.73 8.69
N HIS A 336 -19.70 -10.52 8.78
CA HIS A 336 -20.76 -10.06 7.88
C HIS A 336 -20.28 -10.04 6.43
N ALA A 337 -19.12 -9.41 6.16
CA ALA A 337 -18.59 -9.30 4.82
C ALA A 337 -18.31 -10.68 4.18
N ILE A 338 -17.72 -11.63 4.93
CA ILE A 338 -17.48 -13.00 4.45
C ILE A 338 -18.80 -13.70 4.13
N LYS A 339 -19.77 -13.64 5.05
CA LYS A 339 -21.09 -14.26 4.88
C LYS A 339 -21.82 -13.73 3.66
N ASP A 340 -21.73 -12.42 3.41
CA ASP A 340 -22.45 -11.74 2.34
C ASP A 340 -21.65 -11.66 1.03
N GLY A 341 -20.50 -12.38 0.93
CA GLY A 341 -19.73 -12.53 -0.29
C GLY A 341 -18.99 -11.27 -0.74
N TYR A 342 -18.54 -10.44 0.21
CA TYR A 342 -17.60 -9.37 -0.11
C TYR A 342 -16.27 -9.93 -0.54
N ARG A 343 -15.59 -9.20 -1.41
CA ARG A 343 -14.27 -9.53 -1.91
C ARG A 343 -13.20 -8.88 -1.06
N PHE A 344 -12.13 -9.60 -0.81
CA PHE A 344 -11.07 -9.21 0.10
C PHE A 344 -9.78 -8.82 -0.63
N TYR A 345 -8.93 -8.10 0.06
CA TYR A 345 -7.57 -7.73 -0.22
C TYR A 345 -7.46 -6.65 -1.31
N SER A 346 -6.30 -6.55 -2.04
CA SER A 346 -5.92 -5.38 -2.85
C SER A 346 -6.93 -4.98 -3.94
N TYR A 347 -7.60 -5.94 -4.57
CA TYR A 347 -8.62 -5.73 -5.59
C TYR A 347 -10.05 -5.99 -5.08
N GLY A 348 -10.16 -6.23 -3.79
CA GLY A 348 -11.43 -6.50 -3.14
C GLY A 348 -12.29 -5.25 -2.99
N ASP A 349 -13.33 -5.40 -2.21
CA ASP A 349 -14.26 -4.36 -1.82
C ASP A 349 -13.68 -3.52 -0.68
N ALA A 350 -14.42 -2.54 -0.16
CA ALA A 350 -13.93 -1.61 0.84
C ALA A 350 -14.77 -1.56 2.11
N CYS A 351 -14.16 -1.02 3.17
CA CYS A 351 -14.84 -0.57 4.38
C CYS A 351 -14.73 0.95 4.49
N LEU A 352 -15.83 1.62 4.83
CA LEU A 352 -15.83 3.00 5.30
C LEU A 352 -16.02 2.98 6.82
N LEU A 353 -14.96 3.32 7.54
CA LEU A 353 -14.89 3.25 8.98
C LEU A 353 -14.98 4.64 9.58
N PHE A 354 -15.95 4.85 10.45
CA PHE A 354 -16.00 6.04 11.31
C PHE A 354 -15.28 5.72 12.61
N ARG A 355 -14.45 6.66 13.10
CA ARG A 355 -13.69 6.44 14.33
C ARG A 355 -14.64 6.10 15.49
N GLY A 356 -14.33 5.03 16.20
CA GLY A 356 -15.05 4.66 17.41
C GLY A 356 -14.99 5.78 18.46
N ARG A 357 -16.01 5.89 19.31
CA ARG A 357 -15.96 6.78 20.49
C ARG A 357 -15.04 6.12 21.52
N ASP A 358 -14.04 6.87 21.96
CA ASP A 358 -13.17 6.52 23.10
C ASP A 358 -13.98 6.38 24.39
#